data_a5b21f8ba2a429267149b00b0339f58e
#
_entry.id   a5b21f8ba2a429267149b00b0339f58e
#
_cell.length_a   1.000
_cell.length_b   1.000
_cell.length_c   1.000
_cell.angle_alpha   90.00
_cell.angle_beta   90.00
_cell.angle_gamma   90.00
#
_symmetry.space_group_name_H-M   'P 1'
#
loop_
_entity.id
_entity.type
_entity.pdbx_description
1 polymer ?
#
loop_
_entity_poly.entity_id
_entity_poly.type
_entity_poly.pdbx_seq_one_letter_code
_entity_poly.pdbx_strand_id
1 'polypeptide(L)'
;KTKPTCQTYEISIQVNKLISSLKDSSHEYEYVVFLKDIETRLKNERKEKETKELLETYASRLKEVDKIQETYVNKYPKGTINPIEKKILTQVINIDSLFRTNYDGTDACDFIYTLAAPINNVISMRLSSLEIPNIWYDYSNDKHNNKFTIMLYNIPPSAIKNNLNDNQKYIDKLETFDNELVAERLTLDYKHIQHTIIIPDGNYSSREFEEIINNYFTNIGNGLQCLKFEISETSGKSILRCKHKHDFDDDKERDKIIDVYDDGNKYYSPNFSYILDFGANQDKNNMLEENCGWSLGFRNNIYSLNRKSIFEDNFHNTPMKKLRGFVESEGAYGTSMNNYFFLSVDDFNKNFKNSIIADKNNSILGSTFIARVPISAASNKIMNDNGSDGIFKTREYFGPVKIERLKVQIIDKHGKKIDLNKNDFSFTLECIQIY
;
A
#
# COMPACT_ATOMS: atom_id res chain seq x y z
N LYS A 1 -10.20 51.30 -9.68
CA LYS A 1 -8.76 50.91 -9.76
C LYS A 1 -8.24 50.70 -8.35
N THR A 2 -7.92 49.45 -7.98
CA THR A 2 -7.29 49.13 -6.72
C THR A 2 -5.87 49.70 -6.68
N LYS A 3 -5.49 50.28 -5.54
CA LYS A 3 -4.12 50.75 -5.34
C LYS A 3 -3.16 49.55 -5.39
N PRO A 4 -1.91 49.71 -5.87
CA PRO A 4 -0.94 48.60 -5.96
C PRO A 4 -0.64 47.89 -4.65
N THR A 5 -0.90 48.51 -3.51
CA THR A 5 -0.66 48.02 -2.14
C THR A 5 -1.92 47.52 -1.43
N CYS A 6 -3.08 47.46 -2.10
CA CYS A 6 -4.34 47.04 -1.48
C CYS A 6 -4.30 45.55 -1.09
N GLN A 7 -4.53 45.26 0.16
CA GLN A 7 -4.59 43.88 0.65
C GLN A 7 -5.98 43.27 0.49
N THR A 8 -6.05 41.90 0.45
CA THR A 8 -7.31 41.18 0.20
C THR A 8 -8.42 41.50 1.20
N TYR A 9 -8.09 41.81 2.45
CA TYR A 9 -9.09 42.21 3.46
C TYR A 9 -9.65 43.63 3.20
N GLU A 10 -8.85 44.54 2.63
CA GLU A 10 -9.30 45.89 2.28
C GLU A 10 -10.33 45.86 1.16
N ILE A 11 -10.20 44.95 0.20
CA ILE A 11 -11.20 44.71 -0.85
C ILE A 11 -12.54 44.35 -0.21
N SER A 12 -12.55 43.41 0.75
CA SER A 12 -13.77 43.04 1.46
C SER A 12 -14.41 44.20 2.23
N ILE A 13 -13.62 45.04 2.88
CA ILE A 13 -14.13 46.21 3.60
C ILE A 13 -14.80 47.19 2.64
N GLN A 14 -14.18 47.47 1.48
CA GLN A 14 -14.74 48.41 0.50
C GLN A 14 -16.03 47.84 -0.15
N VAL A 15 -16.05 46.57 -0.49
CA VAL A 15 -17.24 45.91 -1.03
C VAL A 15 -18.38 45.93 -0.02
N ASN A 16 -18.12 45.63 1.26
CA ASN A 16 -19.15 45.68 2.31
C ASN A 16 -19.66 47.10 2.56
N LYS A 17 -18.80 48.11 2.43
CA LYS A 17 -19.25 49.53 2.48
C LYS A 17 -20.18 49.89 1.33
N LEU A 18 -19.88 49.42 0.10
CA LEU A 18 -20.73 49.60 -1.05
C LEU A 18 -22.06 48.89 -0.89
N ILE A 19 -22.05 47.66 -0.43
CA ILE A 19 -23.27 46.89 -0.14
C ILE A 19 -24.12 47.61 0.90
N SER A 20 -23.52 48.11 1.97
CA SER A 20 -24.27 48.85 3.00
C SER A 20 -24.87 50.16 2.52
N SER A 21 -24.29 50.78 1.50
CA SER A 21 -24.83 52.03 0.88
C SER A 21 -25.94 51.77 -0.13
N LEU A 22 -26.15 50.53 -0.54
CA LEU A 22 -27.21 50.12 -1.50
C LEU A 22 -28.49 49.61 -0.79
N LYS A 23 -28.53 49.59 0.53
CA LYS A 23 -29.74 49.27 1.28
C LYS A 23 -30.82 50.27 0.93
N ASP A 24 -31.97 49.80 0.45
CA ASP A 24 -33.15 50.56 -0.01
C ASP A 24 -33.22 50.83 -1.54
N SER A 25 -32.43 50.20 -2.38
CA SER A 25 -32.60 50.27 -3.82
C SER A 25 -33.52 49.18 -4.36
N SER A 26 -34.29 49.46 -5.41
CA SER A 26 -35.22 48.51 -6.03
C SER A 26 -34.55 47.25 -6.64
N HIS A 27 -33.23 47.25 -6.76
CA HIS A 27 -32.42 46.15 -7.32
C HIS A 27 -31.29 45.69 -6.37
N GLU A 28 -31.50 45.86 -5.07
CA GLU A 28 -30.50 45.56 -4.04
C GLU A 28 -29.87 44.14 -4.20
N TYR A 29 -30.70 43.15 -4.45
CA TYR A 29 -30.21 41.76 -4.57
C TYR A 29 -29.25 41.54 -5.74
N GLU A 30 -29.56 42.08 -6.91
CA GLU A 30 -28.72 41.94 -8.12
C GLU A 30 -27.38 42.66 -7.94
N TYR A 31 -27.39 43.87 -7.34
CA TYR A 31 -26.18 44.59 -7.05
C TYR A 31 -25.29 43.93 -6.00
N VAL A 32 -25.89 43.30 -4.98
CA VAL A 32 -25.13 42.55 -3.96
C VAL A 32 -24.46 41.32 -4.58
N VAL A 33 -25.16 40.59 -5.44
CA VAL A 33 -24.58 39.42 -6.16
C VAL A 33 -23.43 39.88 -7.06
N PHE A 34 -23.62 40.95 -7.82
CA PHE A 34 -22.61 41.53 -8.70
C PHE A 34 -21.36 42.00 -7.93
N LEU A 35 -21.54 42.69 -6.82
CA LEU A 35 -20.42 43.15 -5.98
C LEU A 35 -19.64 42.03 -5.34
N LYS A 36 -20.31 40.95 -4.94
CA LYS A 36 -19.63 39.73 -4.42
C LYS A 36 -18.85 38.97 -5.51
N ASP A 37 -19.35 38.94 -6.74
CA ASP A 37 -18.61 38.36 -7.86
C ASP A 37 -17.35 39.19 -8.16
N ILE A 38 -17.48 40.52 -8.19
CA ILE A 38 -16.31 41.41 -8.33
C ILE A 38 -15.31 41.22 -7.19
N GLU A 39 -15.77 41.09 -5.94
CA GLU A 39 -14.91 40.82 -4.80
C GLU A 39 -14.08 39.56 -5.01
N THR A 40 -14.73 38.50 -5.45
CA THR A 40 -14.10 37.18 -5.69
C THR A 40 -13.04 37.29 -6.81
N ARG A 41 -13.37 37.95 -7.91
CA ARG A 41 -12.43 38.15 -9.01
C ARG A 41 -11.21 39.00 -8.60
N LEU A 42 -11.41 40.08 -7.89
CA LEU A 42 -10.30 40.93 -7.42
C LEU A 42 -9.39 40.22 -6.41
N LYS A 43 -9.97 39.38 -5.55
CA LYS A 43 -9.18 38.54 -4.62
C LYS A 43 -8.34 37.51 -5.36
N ASN A 44 -8.90 36.85 -6.38
CA ASN A 44 -8.17 35.89 -7.19
C ASN A 44 -7.04 36.55 -8.00
N GLU A 45 -7.30 37.66 -8.65
CA GLU A 45 -6.27 38.44 -9.35
C GLU A 45 -5.12 38.87 -8.41
N ARG A 46 -5.46 39.22 -7.17
CA ARG A 46 -4.45 39.61 -6.18
C ARG A 46 -3.60 38.42 -5.76
N LYS A 47 -4.22 37.26 -5.49
CA LYS A 47 -3.50 36.03 -5.18
C LYS A 47 -2.57 35.58 -6.30
N GLU A 48 -3.03 35.66 -7.55
CA GLU A 48 -2.19 35.36 -8.71
C GLU A 48 -0.97 36.27 -8.81
N LYS A 49 -1.16 37.58 -8.55
CA LYS A 49 -0.04 38.54 -8.51
C LYS A 49 0.96 38.20 -7.38
N GLU A 50 0.48 37.96 -6.17
CA GLU A 50 1.32 37.60 -5.02
C GLU A 50 2.10 36.31 -5.29
N THR A 51 1.47 35.31 -5.91
CA THR A 51 2.14 34.07 -6.31
C THR A 51 3.21 34.33 -7.37
N LYS A 52 2.93 35.18 -8.34
CA LYS A 52 3.90 35.55 -9.39
C LYS A 52 5.09 36.31 -8.82
N GLU A 53 4.87 37.28 -7.94
CA GLU A 53 5.92 38.06 -7.26
C GLU A 53 6.79 37.15 -6.38
N LEU A 54 6.19 36.17 -5.68
CA LEU A 54 6.92 35.12 -4.92
C LEU A 54 7.80 34.28 -5.85
N LEU A 55 7.25 33.79 -6.97
CA LEU A 55 8.01 32.97 -7.93
C LEU A 55 9.18 33.78 -8.54
N GLU A 56 8.97 35.05 -8.88
CA GLU A 56 10.03 35.93 -9.38
C GLU A 56 11.11 36.18 -8.32
N THR A 57 10.73 36.29 -7.05
CA THR A 57 11.66 36.45 -5.94
C THR A 57 12.49 35.19 -5.72
N TYR A 58 11.85 34.00 -5.78
CA TYR A 58 12.58 32.72 -5.70
C TYR A 58 13.51 32.52 -6.89
N ALA A 59 13.06 32.84 -8.11
CA ALA A 59 13.89 32.73 -9.30
C ALA A 59 15.10 33.70 -9.27
N SER A 60 14.94 34.88 -8.70
CA SER A 60 16.08 35.82 -8.53
C SER A 60 17.07 35.33 -7.48
N ARG A 61 16.59 34.75 -6.36
CA ARG A 61 17.45 34.13 -5.33
C ARG A 61 18.22 32.94 -5.87
N LEU A 62 17.56 32.10 -6.70
CA LEU A 62 18.25 30.95 -7.36
C LEU A 62 19.36 31.46 -8.30
N LYS A 63 19.09 32.52 -9.08
CA LYS A 63 20.11 33.14 -9.93
C LYS A 63 21.27 33.76 -9.13
N GLU A 64 21.02 34.28 -7.95
CA GLU A 64 22.07 34.76 -7.04
C GLU A 64 22.92 33.64 -6.47
N VAL A 65 22.29 32.49 -6.12
CA VAL A 65 23.00 31.30 -5.69
C VAL A 65 23.87 30.73 -6.83
N ASP A 66 23.34 30.66 -8.04
CA ASP A 66 24.11 30.27 -9.22
C ASP A 66 25.31 31.20 -9.49
N LYS A 67 25.14 32.51 -9.31
CA LYS A 67 26.23 33.48 -9.43
C LYS A 67 27.30 33.29 -8.35
N ILE A 68 26.88 32.92 -7.12
CA ILE A 68 27.83 32.61 -6.02
C ILE A 68 28.62 31.34 -6.34
N GLN A 69 27.97 30.32 -6.94
CA GLN A 69 28.65 29.13 -7.41
C GLN A 69 29.61 29.41 -8.57
N GLU A 70 29.24 30.25 -9.52
CA GLU A 70 30.13 30.66 -10.61
C GLU A 70 31.38 31.46 -10.14
N THR A 71 31.24 32.22 -9.05
CA THR A 71 32.41 32.95 -8.48
C THR A 71 33.36 32.03 -7.73
N TYR A 72 32.95 30.79 -7.37
CA TYR A 72 33.82 29.77 -6.80
C TYR A 72 34.40 28.79 -7.82
N VAL A 73 33.99 28.88 -9.10
CA VAL A 73 34.55 28.05 -10.17
C VAL A 73 35.92 28.55 -10.60
N ASN A 74 36.93 27.84 -10.09
CA ASN A 74 38.30 27.77 -10.62
C ASN A 74 39.05 29.10 -10.93
N LYS A 75 39.62 29.69 -9.92
CA LYS A 75 40.74 30.65 -10.10
C LYS A 75 42.01 30.01 -10.72
N TYR A 76 42.02 28.71 -10.93
CA TYR A 76 43.16 27.96 -11.45
C TYR A 76 42.85 27.32 -12.80
N PRO A 77 43.73 27.49 -13.82
CA PRO A 77 43.57 26.83 -15.11
C PRO A 77 43.55 25.30 -14.94
N LYS A 78 42.77 24.60 -15.83
CA LYS A 78 42.81 23.15 -15.88
C LYS A 78 44.22 22.64 -15.97
N GLY A 79 44.62 21.75 -15.03
CA GLY A 79 45.95 21.17 -14.95
C GLY A 79 46.90 21.84 -13.93
N THR A 80 46.51 22.92 -13.26
CA THR A 80 47.26 23.49 -12.13
C THR A 80 46.83 22.86 -10.81
N ILE A 81 47.77 22.46 -10.00
CA ILE A 81 47.52 21.95 -8.65
C ILE A 81 47.09 23.10 -7.77
N ASN A 82 45.82 23.11 -7.31
CA ASN A 82 45.39 24.02 -6.26
C ASN A 82 45.74 23.41 -4.89
N PRO A 83 46.66 24.01 -4.12
CA PRO A 83 47.05 23.46 -2.81
C PRO A 83 45.93 23.52 -1.75
N ILE A 84 44.85 24.27 -2.01
CA ILE A 84 43.72 24.40 -1.10
C ILE A 84 42.58 23.45 -1.51
N GLU A 85 42.56 22.94 -2.75
CA GLU A 85 41.57 22.07 -3.27
C GLU A 85 41.90 20.62 -2.95
N LYS A 86 41.09 19.99 -2.11
CA LYS A 86 41.26 18.55 -1.81
C LYS A 86 40.99 17.74 -3.07
N LYS A 87 41.87 16.83 -3.41
CA LYS A 87 41.64 15.88 -4.52
C LYS A 87 40.51 14.96 -4.16
N ILE A 88 39.57 14.84 -5.07
CA ILE A 88 38.39 13.94 -4.93
C ILE A 88 38.64 12.72 -5.81
N LEU A 89 38.50 11.53 -5.21
CA LEU A 89 38.50 10.26 -5.90
C LEU A 89 37.12 9.62 -5.78
N THR A 90 36.57 9.18 -6.88
CA THR A 90 35.35 8.36 -6.89
C THR A 90 35.74 6.90 -7.02
N GLN A 91 35.33 6.10 -6.07
CA GLN A 91 35.50 4.63 -6.10
C GLN A 91 34.14 3.98 -6.17
N VAL A 92 33.98 3.03 -7.09
CA VAL A 92 32.75 2.28 -7.30
C VAL A 92 32.93 0.87 -6.74
N ILE A 93 31.97 0.43 -5.95
CA ILE A 93 31.92 -0.90 -5.33
C ILE A 93 30.72 -1.63 -5.90
N ASN A 94 30.93 -2.73 -6.60
CA ASN A 94 29.87 -3.63 -6.97
C ASN A 94 29.72 -4.74 -5.93
N ILE A 95 28.52 -4.91 -5.39
CA ILE A 95 28.18 -5.93 -4.39
C ILE A 95 27.11 -6.82 -4.97
N ASP A 96 27.43 -8.12 -5.01
CA ASP A 96 26.50 -9.15 -5.42
C ASP A 96 26.31 -10.13 -4.26
N SER A 97 25.06 -10.37 -3.91
CA SER A 97 24.71 -11.27 -2.80
C SER A 97 25.12 -12.72 -3.07
N LEU A 98 25.36 -13.09 -4.33
CA LEU A 98 25.92 -14.38 -4.72
C LEU A 98 27.28 -14.65 -4.07
N PHE A 99 28.10 -13.59 -3.91
CA PHE A 99 29.45 -13.68 -3.35
C PHE A 99 29.51 -13.39 -1.84
N ARG A 100 28.37 -13.44 -1.15
CA ARG A 100 28.34 -13.26 0.30
C ARG A 100 29.08 -14.37 1.03
N THR A 101 29.68 -14.03 2.15
CA THR A 101 30.38 -15.01 3.00
C THR A 101 29.37 -16.01 3.57
N ASN A 102 29.71 -17.31 3.52
CA ASN A 102 28.87 -18.39 4.00
C ASN A 102 27.48 -18.41 3.33
N TYR A 103 27.48 -18.59 2.01
CA TYR A 103 26.30 -18.55 1.15
C TYR A 103 25.12 -19.37 1.70
N ASP A 104 25.36 -20.62 2.13
CA ASP A 104 24.31 -21.52 2.62
C ASP A 104 23.79 -21.16 4.02
N GLY A 105 24.59 -20.47 4.82
CA GLY A 105 24.26 -20.09 6.19
C GLY A 105 23.76 -18.65 6.35
N THR A 106 23.72 -17.87 5.27
CA THR A 106 23.28 -16.48 5.27
C THR A 106 22.19 -16.23 4.24
N ASP A 107 21.36 -15.23 4.50
CA ASP A 107 20.27 -14.83 3.63
C ASP A 107 20.75 -13.75 2.65
N ALA A 108 20.28 -13.81 1.40
CA ALA A 108 20.57 -12.78 0.41
C ALA A 108 20.09 -11.38 0.86
N CYS A 109 19.01 -11.32 1.61
CA CYS A 109 18.46 -10.07 2.14
C CYS A 109 18.93 -9.70 3.54
N ASP A 110 19.92 -10.41 4.13
CA ASP A 110 20.52 -10.06 5.41
C ASP A 110 21.93 -10.68 5.53
N PHE A 111 22.93 -9.96 5.10
CA PHE A 111 24.30 -10.42 5.14
C PHE A 111 25.29 -9.30 5.46
N ILE A 112 26.50 -9.69 5.86
CA ILE A 112 27.63 -8.77 6.03
C ILE A 112 28.61 -9.00 4.89
N TYR A 113 28.95 -7.94 4.19
CA TYR A 113 29.98 -7.91 3.16
C TYR A 113 31.23 -7.23 3.70
N THR A 114 32.36 -7.92 3.71
CA THR A 114 33.61 -7.38 4.13
C THR A 114 34.47 -7.03 2.90
N LEU A 115 34.91 -5.78 2.80
CA LEU A 115 35.71 -5.31 1.70
C LEU A 115 37.09 -5.97 1.75
N ALA A 116 37.65 -6.34 0.60
CA ALA A 116 39.00 -6.88 0.49
C ALA A 116 40.09 -5.89 0.98
N ALA A 117 39.85 -4.60 0.79
CA ALA A 117 40.64 -3.51 1.34
C ALA A 117 39.72 -2.40 1.86
N PRO A 118 40.02 -1.79 3.01
CA PRO A 118 39.27 -0.69 3.53
C PRO A 118 39.31 0.53 2.62
N ILE A 119 38.19 1.24 2.49
CA ILE A 119 38.11 2.51 1.80
C ILE A 119 38.22 3.61 2.85
N ASN A 120 39.25 4.42 2.76
CA ASN A 120 39.51 5.48 3.71
C ASN A 120 39.02 6.84 3.20
N ASN A 121 38.85 7.78 4.12
CA ASN A 121 38.49 9.17 3.79
C ASN A 121 37.26 9.35 2.95
N VAL A 122 36.26 8.49 3.13
CA VAL A 122 34.95 8.58 2.43
C VAL A 122 34.14 9.71 3.04
N ILE A 123 33.67 10.63 2.20
CA ILE A 123 32.80 11.74 2.60
C ILE A 123 31.36 11.57 2.14
N SER A 124 31.13 10.70 1.13
CA SER A 124 29.80 10.40 0.61
C SER A 124 29.74 8.99 0.04
N MET A 125 28.62 8.33 0.23
CA MET A 125 28.30 7.02 -0.34
C MET A 125 26.90 7.10 -0.99
N ARG A 126 26.78 6.67 -2.23
CA ARG A 126 25.53 6.73 -3.00
C ARG A 126 25.22 5.38 -3.63
N LEU A 127 23.94 5.01 -3.64
CA LEU A 127 23.46 3.90 -4.47
C LEU A 127 23.43 4.36 -5.93
N SER A 128 24.23 3.72 -6.78
CA SER A 128 24.34 4.03 -8.20
C SER A 128 23.45 3.14 -9.05
N SER A 129 23.36 1.86 -8.77
CA SER A 129 22.43 0.93 -9.42
C SER A 129 21.99 -0.16 -8.45
N LEU A 130 20.85 -0.78 -8.76
CA LEU A 130 20.32 -1.94 -8.07
C LEU A 130 19.60 -2.83 -9.07
N GLU A 131 19.99 -4.11 -9.11
CA GLU A 131 19.34 -5.16 -9.90
C GLU A 131 18.81 -6.23 -8.94
N ILE A 132 17.49 -6.32 -8.81
CA ILE A 132 16.82 -7.26 -7.91
C ILE A 132 15.64 -7.96 -8.59
N PRO A 133 15.53 -9.30 -8.48
CA PRO A 133 14.37 -10.01 -9.01
C PRO A 133 13.15 -9.77 -8.12
N ASN A 134 12.00 -9.41 -8.72
CA ASN A 134 10.71 -9.29 -8.03
C ASN A 134 10.05 -10.68 -7.92
N ILE A 135 10.52 -11.48 -6.97
CA ILE A 135 10.14 -12.89 -6.81
C ILE A 135 9.65 -13.24 -5.40
N TRP A 136 9.62 -12.26 -4.50
CA TRP A 136 9.02 -12.47 -3.18
C TRP A 136 7.52 -12.64 -3.28
N TYR A 137 6.98 -13.51 -2.43
CA TYR A 137 5.55 -13.79 -2.44
C TYR A 137 4.75 -12.69 -1.72
N ASP A 138 3.66 -12.27 -2.35
CA ASP A 138 2.67 -11.39 -1.72
C ASP A 138 1.85 -12.13 -0.68
N TYR A 139 1.47 -13.38 -0.98
CA TYR A 139 0.84 -14.31 -0.05
C TYR A 139 1.83 -15.38 0.36
N SER A 140 2.05 -15.55 1.67
CA SER A 140 2.99 -16.56 2.17
C SER A 140 2.59 -17.02 3.57
N ASN A 141 2.80 -18.31 3.83
CA ASN A 141 2.62 -18.87 5.16
C ASN A 141 3.59 -18.25 6.17
N ASP A 142 4.81 -17.94 5.77
CA ASP A 142 5.82 -17.32 6.64
C ASP A 142 5.45 -15.89 7.04
N LYS A 143 4.72 -15.17 6.20
CA LYS A 143 4.15 -13.86 6.52
C LYS A 143 2.83 -13.96 7.30
N HIS A 144 2.28 -15.15 7.45
CA HIS A 144 0.97 -15.42 8.07
C HIS A 144 -0.20 -14.64 7.41
N ASN A 145 -0.08 -14.35 6.13
CA ASN A 145 -1.05 -13.57 5.37
C ASN A 145 -1.72 -14.35 4.23
N ASN A 146 -1.67 -15.68 4.28
CA ASN A 146 -2.23 -16.56 3.25
C ASN A 146 -3.44 -17.37 3.73
N LYS A 147 -4.06 -16.97 4.84
CA LYS A 147 -5.20 -17.70 5.43
C LYS A 147 -6.30 -16.76 5.84
N PHE A 148 -7.53 -17.23 5.68
CA PHE A 148 -8.72 -16.62 6.27
C PHE A 148 -9.77 -17.70 6.58
N THR A 149 -10.77 -17.36 7.36
CA THR A 149 -11.80 -18.28 7.79
C THR A 149 -13.16 -17.85 7.26
N ILE A 150 -13.96 -18.82 6.81
CA ILE A 150 -15.38 -18.64 6.49
C ILE A 150 -16.17 -19.56 7.41
N MET A 151 -17.13 -18.98 8.14
CA MET A 151 -18.09 -19.74 8.94
C MET A 151 -19.42 -19.71 8.23
N LEU A 152 -19.99 -20.87 7.94
CA LEU A 152 -21.24 -21.04 7.20
C LEU A 152 -22.37 -21.48 8.12
N TYR A 153 -23.48 -20.80 8.03
CA TYR A 153 -24.71 -21.06 8.82
C TYR A 153 -25.85 -21.45 7.92
N ASN A 154 -26.73 -22.33 8.44
CA ASN A 154 -27.91 -22.79 7.72
C ASN A 154 -27.58 -23.35 6.34
N ILE A 155 -26.55 -24.16 6.28
CA ILE A 155 -26.13 -24.82 5.06
C ILE A 155 -27.21 -25.81 4.62
N PRO A 156 -27.60 -25.84 3.34
CA PRO A 156 -28.49 -26.86 2.81
C PRO A 156 -27.94 -28.26 3.07
N PRO A 157 -28.76 -29.22 3.58
CA PRO A 157 -28.32 -30.60 3.82
C PRO A 157 -27.72 -31.25 2.57
N SER A 158 -28.24 -30.93 1.39
CA SER A 158 -27.73 -31.41 0.10
C SER A 158 -26.34 -30.93 -0.25
N ALA A 159 -25.90 -29.83 0.34
CA ALA A 159 -24.59 -29.25 0.13
C ALA A 159 -23.52 -29.78 1.09
N ILE A 160 -23.90 -30.59 2.08
CA ILE A 160 -22.99 -31.14 3.10
C ILE A 160 -22.53 -32.54 2.65
N LYS A 161 -21.21 -32.71 2.56
CA LYS A 161 -20.58 -34.04 2.43
C LYS A 161 -20.34 -34.63 3.81
N ASN A 162 -20.47 -35.93 3.95
CA ASN A 162 -20.45 -36.60 5.26
C ASN A 162 -19.09 -36.60 6.01
N ASN A 163 -17.99 -36.25 5.35
CA ASN A 163 -16.67 -36.21 5.94
C ASN A 163 -16.09 -34.79 5.90
N LEU A 164 -15.74 -34.25 7.08
CA LEU A 164 -14.99 -33.02 7.22
C LEU A 164 -13.50 -33.32 7.17
N ASN A 165 -12.72 -32.49 6.50
CA ASN A 165 -11.26 -32.56 6.49
C ASN A 165 -10.65 -31.71 7.63
N ASP A 166 -9.33 -31.78 7.79
CA ASP A 166 -8.59 -31.09 8.88
C ASP A 166 -8.81 -29.57 8.93
N ASN A 167 -9.20 -28.96 7.80
CA ASN A 167 -9.48 -27.52 7.70
C ASN A 167 -10.96 -27.17 7.96
N GLN A 168 -11.77 -28.14 8.37
CA GLN A 168 -13.20 -28.01 8.58
C GLN A 168 -13.59 -28.47 9.98
N LYS A 169 -14.36 -27.68 10.68
CA LYS A 169 -14.84 -28.01 12.03
C LYS A 169 -16.32 -27.72 12.16
N TYR A 170 -17.07 -28.67 12.77
CA TYR A 170 -18.38 -28.34 13.32
C TYR A 170 -18.17 -27.62 14.65
N ILE A 171 -18.84 -26.49 14.80
CA ILE A 171 -18.83 -25.71 16.03
C ILE A 171 -20.26 -25.69 16.55
N ASP A 172 -20.49 -26.30 17.71
CA ASP A 172 -21.82 -26.42 18.32
C ASP A 172 -22.25 -25.14 19.03
N LYS A 173 -21.30 -24.30 19.41
CA LYS A 173 -21.53 -22.97 20.01
C LYS A 173 -20.49 -22.00 19.50
N LEU A 174 -20.91 -20.76 19.25
CA LEU A 174 -19.97 -19.66 19.06
C LEU A 174 -19.29 -19.37 20.42
N GLU A 175 -18.09 -19.91 20.61
CA GLU A 175 -17.24 -19.45 21.71
C GLU A 175 -16.74 -18.05 21.35
N THR A 176 -17.36 -17.07 22.00
CA THR A 176 -16.92 -15.66 22.14
C THR A 176 -16.35 -14.99 20.87
N PHE A 177 -17.24 -14.49 20.05
CA PHE A 177 -16.91 -13.25 19.35
C PHE A 177 -17.06 -12.10 20.34
N ASP A 178 -15.97 -11.42 20.68
CA ASP A 178 -15.96 -10.21 21.50
C ASP A 178 -16.70 -9.02 20.83
N ASN A 179 -17.44 -9.28 19.78
CA ASN A 179 -18.20 -8.29 19.04
C ASN A 179 -19.70 -8.50 19.33
N GLU A 180 -20.22 -7.79 20.32
CA GLU A 180 -21.63 -7.78 20.70
C GLU A 180 -22.58 -7.61 19.48
N LEU A 181 -22.15 -6.84 18.48
CA LEU A 181 -22.91 -6.60 17.24
C LEU A 181 -23.11 -7.87 16.38
N VAL A 182 -22.22 -8.85 16.44
CA VAL A 182 -22.31 -10.11 15.71
C VAL A 182 -23.13 -11.13 16.52
N ALA A 183 -22.94 -11.17 17.84
CA ALA A 183 -23.62 -12.09 18.74
C ALA A 183 -25.14 -11.81 18.85
N GLU A 184 -25.57 -10.56 18.89
CA GLU A 184 -26.99 -10.18 18.92
C GLU A 184 -27.74 -10.52 17.62
N ARG A 185 -27.08 -10.64 16.51
CA ARG A 185 -27.68 -10.86 15.18
C ARG A 185 -27.80 -12.31 14.79
N LEU A 186 -27.08 -13.20 15.43
CA LEU A 186 -27.14 -14.63 15.20
C LEU A 186 -27.94 -15.28 16.33
N THR A 187 -29.19 -15.64 16.07
CA THR A 187 -29.95 -16.55 16.95
C THR A 187 -29.34 -17.94 16.82
N LEU A 188 -28.54 -18.30 17.79
CA LEU A 188 -27.42 -19.25 17.74
C LEU A 188 -27.77 -20.69 18.08
N ASP A 189 -28.92 -21.19 17.65
CA ASP A 189 -29.30 -22.60 17.84
C ASP A 189 -28.89 -23.52 16.66
N TYR A 190 -28.08 -23.02 15.72
CA TYR A 190 -27.80 -23.75 14.49
C TYR A 190 -26.34 -24.22 14.41
N LYS A 191 -26.16 -25.48 14.00
CA LYS A 191 -24.86 -26.02 13.62
C LYS A 191 -24.27 -25.22 12.45
N HIS A 192 -23.03 -24.83 12.58
CA HIS A 192 -22.30 -24.16 11.54
C HIS A 192 -21.00 -24.89 11.23
N ILE A 193 -20.49 -24.71 10.02
CA ILE A 193 -19.21 -25.27 9.59
C ILE A 193 -18.21 -24.14 9.41
N GLN A 194 -17.08 -24.28 10.09
CA GLN A 194 -15.95 -23.39 9.91
C GLN A 194 -15.00 -23.97 8.87
N HIS A 195 -14.63 -23.18 7.88
CA HIS A 195 -13.66 -23.49 6.85
C HIS A 195 -12.46 -22.57 6.96
N THR A 196 -11.26 -23.11 7.09
CA THR A 196 -10.03 -22.35 6.94
C THR A 196 -9.57 -22.44 5.50
N ILE A 197 -9.60 -21.34 4.81
CA ILE A 197 -9.13 -21.18 3.43
C ILE A 197 -7.64 -20.91 3.46
N ILE A 198 -6.85 -21.71 2.77
CA ILE A 198 -5.40 -21.54 2.67
C ILE A 198 -5.07 -21.22 1.21
N ILE A 199 -4.51 -20.05 1.00
CA ILE A 199 -3.99 -19.60 -0.30
C ILE A 199 -2.57 -20.16 -0.42
N PRO A 200 -2.22 -20.86 -1.49
CA PRO A 200 -0.83 -21.26 -1.73
C PRO A 200 0.11 -20.04 -1.75
N ASP A 201 1.35 -20.25 -1.37
CA ASP A 201 2.34 -19.18 -1.41
C ASP A 201 2.57 -18.74 -2.86
N GLY A 202 2.53 -17.42 -3.10
CA GLY A 202 2.67 -16.90 -4.47
C GLY A 202 2.21 -15.46 -4.67
N ASN A 203 2.27 -15.07 -5.95
CA ASN A 203 1.81 -13.79 -6.47
C ASN A 203 0.72 -14.06 -7.50
N TYR A 204 -0.43 -13.45 -7.33
CA TYR A 204 -1.61 -13.74 -8.16
C TYR A 204 -2.16 -12.48 -8.80
N SER A 205 -2.44 -12.55 -10.08
CA SER A 205 -3.35 -11.60 -10.71
C SER A 205 -4.77 -11.76 -10.13
N SER A 206 -5.62 -10.77 -10.31
CA SER A 206 -7.01 -10.83 -9.84
C SER A 206 -7.73 -12.07 -10.36
N ARG A 207 -7.53 -12.39 -11.63
CA ARG A 207 -8.17 -13.54 -12.28
C ARG A 207 -7.66 -14.88 -11.75
N GLU A 208 -6.34 -15.03 -11.59
CA GLU A 208 -5.76 -16.27 -11.01
C GLU A 208 -6.22 -16.45 -9.57
N PHE A 209 -6.33 -15.36 -8.80
CA PHE A 209 -6.80 -15.42 -7.42
C PHE A 209 -8.26 -15.85 -7.35
N GLU A 210 -9.13 -15.29 -8.19
CA GLU A 210 -10.53 -15.73 -8.31
C GLU A 210 -10.64 -17.23 -8.64
N GLU A 211 -9.87 -17.69 -9.62
CA GLU A 211 -9.88 -19.09 -10.05
C GLU A 211 -9.44 -20.02 -8.91
N ILE A 212 -8.38 -19.69 -8.19
CA ILE A 212 -7.90 -20.50 -7.05
C ILE A 212 -8.95 -20.60 -5.96
N ILE A 213 -9.55 -19.49 -5.56
CA ILE A 213 -10.55 -19.47 -4.48
C ILE A 213 -11.82 -20.21 -4.90
N ASN A 214 -12.33 -19.98 -6.10
CA ASN A 214 -13.55 -20.64 -6.58
C ASN A 214 -13.35 -22.15 -6.79
N ASN A 215 -12.18 -22.55 -7.29
CA ASN A 215 -11.81 -23.97 -7.37
C ASN A 215 -11.71 -24.62 -5.98
N TYR A 216 -11.15 -23.89 -5.01
CA TYR A 216 -11.12 -24.36 -3.63
C TYR A 216 -12.54 -24.57 -3.09
N PHE A 217 -13.43 -23.60 -3.29
CA PHE A 217 -14.82 -23.69 -2.86
C PHE A 217 -15.56 -24.90 -3.47
N THR A 218 -15.35 -25.13 -4.74
CA THR A 218 -15.98 -26.26 -5.46
C THR A 218 -15.44 -27.62 -5.00
N ASN A 219 -14.12 -27.72 -4.85
CA ASN A 219 -13.47 -28.99 -4.49
C ASN A 219 -13.73 -29.41 -3.04
N ILE A 220 -13.75 -28.48 -2.11
CA ILE A 220 -13.97 -28.74 -0.69
C ILE A 220 -15.44 -29.00 -0.45
N GLY A 221 -16.35 -28.25 -1.05
CA GLY A 221 -17.79 -28.39 -0.82
C GLY A 221 -18.19 -28.01 0.59
N ASN A 222 -19.11 -28.77 1.21
CA ASN A 222 -19.63 -28.56 2.57
C ASN A 222 -20.17 -27.14 2.80
N GLY A 223 -20.93 -26.63 1.79
CA GLY A 223 -21.52 -25.30 1.75
C GLY A 223 -20.68 -24.25 1.01
N LEU A 224 -19.37 -24.39 0.92
CA LEU A 224 -18.52 -23.43 0.17
C LEU A 224 -18.86 -23.37 -1.32
N GLN A 225 -19.28 -24.50 -1.92
CA GLN A 225 -19.69 -24.54 -3.33
C GLN A 225 -20.90 -23.63 -3.65
N CYS A 226 -21.61 -23.16 -2.62
CA CYS A 226 -22.68 -22.18 -2.75
C CYS A 226 -22.19 -20.74 -2.84
N LEU A 227 -20.91 -20.49 -2.60
CA LEU A 227 -20.29 -19.18 -2.65
C LEU A 227 -19.52 -18.98 -3.96
N LYS A 228 -19.38 -17.72 -4.33
CA LYS A 228 -18.50 -17.26 -5.41
C LYS A 228 -17.70 -16.06 -4.95
N PHE A 229 -16.41 -16.11 -5.21
CA PHE A 229 -15.49 -15.00 -5.01
C PHE A 229 -15.23 -14.33 -6.36
N GLU A 230 -15.30 -13.01 -6.40
CA GLU A 230 -15.09 -12.20 -7.61
C GLU A 230 -14.28 -10.95 -7.27
N ILE A 231 -13.51 -10.47 -8.23
CA ILE A 231 -12.85 -9.18 -8.17
C ILE A 231 -13.39 -8.34 -9.31
N SER A 232 -14.09 -7.26 -8.99
CA SER A 232 -14.72 -6.40 -9.99
C SER A 232 -13.69 -5.79 -10.93
N GLU A 233 -13.79 -6.04 -12.23
CA GLU A 233 -12.90 -5.43 -13.23
C GLU A 233 -12.99 -3.91 -13.27
N THR A 234 -14.15 -3.34 -12.91
CA THR A 234 -14.38 -1.89 -12.96
C THR A 234 -13.92 -1.16 -11.72
N SER A 235 -14.11 -1.75 -10.54
CA SER A 235 -13.76 -1.12 -9.25
C SER A 235 -12.50 -1.72 -8.61
N GLY A 236 -12.06 -2.88 -9.07
CA GLY A 236 -10.98 -3.65 -8.45
C GLY A 236 -11.35 -4.26 -7.10
N LYS A 237 -12.59 -4.10 -6.63
CA LYS A 237 -13.00 -4.57 -5.31
C LYS A 237 -13.28 -6.06 -5.28
N SER A 238 -12.91 -6.68 -4.16
CA SER A 238 -13.21 -8.09 -3.90
C SER A 238 -14.64 -8.25 -3.40
N ILE A 239 -15.36 -9.22 -3.94
CA ILE A 239 -16.74 -9.52 -3.61
C ILE A 239 -16.85 -11.00 -3.26
N LEU A 240 -17.39 -11.31 -2.08
CA LEU A 240 -17.84 -12.66 -1.76
C LEU A 240 -19.35 -12.68 -1.75
N ARG A 241 -19.96 -13.53 -2.54
CA ARG A 241 -21.42 -13.64 -2.68
C ARG A 241 -21.90 -15.07 -2.79
N CYS A 242 -23.19 -15.26 -2.60
CA CYS A 242 -23.84 -16.52 -2.95
C CYS A 242 -23.91 -16.68 -4.49
N LYS A 243 -23.77 -17.91 -4.98
CA LYS A 243 -23.91 -18.23 -6.39
C LYS A 243 -25.33 -17.96 -6.87
N HIS A 244 -25.46 -17.49 -8.11
CA HIS A 244 -26.69 -17.41 -8.87
C HIS A 244 -26.90 -18.66 -9.72
N LYS A 245 -28.11 -18.83 -10.27
CA LYS A 245 -28.43 -19.93 -11.21
C LYS A 245 -27.43 -20.07 -12.36
N HIS A 246 -26.90 -18.96 -12.84
CA HIS A 246 -25.97 -18.92 -13.98
C HIS A 246 -24.53 -19.20 -13.62
N ASP A 247 -24.21 -19.31 -12.33
CA ASP A 247 -22.86 -19.59 -11.85
C ASP A 247 -22.58 -21.09 -11.71
N PHE A 248 -23.51 -21.96 -12.06
CA PHE A 248 -23.37 -23.39 -12.01
C PHE A 248 -23.20 -23.96 -13.42
N ASP A 249 -22.17 -24.72 -13.65
CA ASP A 249 -21.85 -25.36 -14.92
C ASP A 249 -22.74 -26.59 -15.19
N ASP A 250 -23.27 -27.26 -14.13
CA ASP A 250 -24.10 -28.43 -14.22
C ASP A 250 -25.50 -28.16 -13.67
N ASP A 251 -26.51 -28.39 -14.52
CA ASP A 251 -27.91 -28.27 -14.14
C ASP A 251 -28.31 -29.19 -12.98
N LYS A 252 -27.67 -30.36 -12.85
CA LYS A 252 -27.93 -31.28 -11.74
C LYS A 252 -27.34 -30.81 -10.41
N GLU A 253 -26.20 -30.14 -10.43
CA GLU A 253 -25.63 -29.50 -9.24
C GLU A 253 -26.45 -28.29 -8.83
N ARG A 254 -26.84 -27.49 -9.82
CA ARG A 254 -27.75 -26.36 -9.64
C ARG A 254 -29.05 -26.80 -8.98
N ASP A 255 -29.72 -27.82 -9.50
CA ASP A 255 -31.07 -28.24 -9.05
C ASP A 255 -31.01 -28.80 -7.62
N LYS A 256 -29.96 -29.48 -7.22
CA LYS A 256 -29.73 -29.92 -5.83
C LYS A 256 -29.60 -28.75 -4.84
N ILE A 257 -29.09 -27.65 -5.28
CA ILE A 257 -28.89 -26.46 -4.43
C ILE A 257 -30.08 -25.54 -4.51
N ILE A 258 -30.76 -25.44 -5.65
CA ILE A 258 -31.88 -24.55 -5.89
C ILE A 258 -33.16 -25.00 -5.18
N ASP A 259 -33.43 -26.30 -5.03
CA ASP A 259 -34.59 -26.79 -4.26
C ASP A 259 -34.56 -26.28 -2.81
N VAL A 260 -33.42 -25.89 -2.32
CA VAL A 260 -33.27 -25.29 -1.01
C VAL A 260 -33.26 -23.74 -1.03
N TYR A 261 -33.10 -23.16 -2.22
CA TYR A 261 -32.98 -21.70 -2.41
C TYR A 261 -34.21 -21.05 -3.04
N ASP A 262 -35.21 -21.81 -3.46
CA ASP A 262 -36.36 -21.28 -4.18
C ASP A 262 -37.51 -20.96 -3.25
N ASP A 263 -37.53 -19.74 -2.73
CA ASP A 263 -38.73 -19.08 -2.20
C ASP A 263 -39.34 -18.08 -3.21
N GLY A 264 -39.07 -18.26 -4.51
CA GLY A 264 -39.48 -17.34 -5.57
C GLY A 264 -38.54 -16.16 -5.79
N ASN A 265 -37.49 -15.99 -4.99
CA ASN A 265 -36.48 -14.96 -5.15
C ASN A 265 -35.22 -15.56 -5.76
N LYS A 266 -34.98 -15.32 -7.02
CA LYS A 266 -33.96 -15.91 -7.92
C LYS A 266 -32.51 -15.79 -7.48
N TYR A 267 -32.17 -15.26 -6.32
CA TYR A 267 -30.82 -14.82 -6.03
C TYR A 267 -30.26 -15.19 -4.66
N TYR A 268 -31.02 -15.82 -3.76
CA TYR A 268 -30.60 -15.94 -2.39
C TYR A 268 -31.43 -16.95 -1.57
N SER A 269 -30.76 -17.81 -0.80
CA SER A 269 -31.44 -18.56 0.26
C SER A 269 -31.70 -17.63 1.46
N PRO A 270 -32.93 -17.48 1.90
CA PRO A 270 -33.25 -16.63 3.04
C PRO A 270 -32.62 -17.09 4.35
N ASN A 271 -32.14 -18.33 4.39
CA ASN A 271 -31.58 -18.95 5.59
C ASN A 271 -30.05 -19.12 5.58
N PHE A 272 -29.42 -19.11 4.39
CA PHE A 272 -27.97 -19.23 4.28
C PHE A 272 -27.28 -17.93 4.64
N SER A 273 -26.31 -17.99 5.55
CA SER A 273 -25.49 -16.85 5.92
C SER A 273 -24.05 -17.28 6.19
N TYR A 274 -23.15 -16.33 6.17
CA TYR A 274 -21.75 -16.59 6.46
C TYR A 274 -21.08 -15.43 7.19
N ILE A 275 -20.01 -15.76 7.90
CA ILE A 275 -19.07 -14.81 8.47
C ILE A 275 -17.73 -15.04 7.79
N LEU A 276 -17.12 -13.95 7.32
CA LEU A 276 -15.77 -13.91 6.79
C LEU A 276 -14.85 -13.32 7.86
N ASP A 277 -13.87 -14.09 8.30
CA ASP A 277 -12.94 -13.69 9.36
C ASP A 277 -11.50 -13.80 8.88
N PHE A 278 -10.82 -12.66 8.80
CA PHE A 278 -9.42 -12.52 8.45
C PHE A 278 -8.49 -12.55 9.66
N GLY A 279 -9.05 -12.43 10.87
CA GLY A 279 -8.30 -12.37 12.13
C GLY A 279 -8.09 -13.71 12.81
N ALA A 280 -8.94 -14.73 12.55
CA ALA A 280 -8.97 -15.98 13.29
C ALA A 280 -7.68 -16.81 13.21
N ASN A 281 -6.89 -16.63 12.14
CA ASN A 281 -5.66 -17.40 11.89
C ASN A 281 -4.40 -16.54 11.91
N GLN A 282 -4.50 -15.32 12.43
CA GLN A 282 -3.36 -14.42 12.51
C GLN A 282 -2.48 -14.70 13.72
N ASP A 283 -1.18 -14.46 13.54
CA ASP A 283 -0.31 -14.25 14.69
C ASP A 283 -0.80 -13.01 15.46
N LYS A 284 -0.89 -13.12 16.79
CA LYS A 284 -1.32 -12.01 17.67
C LYS A 284 -0.48 -10.73 17.52
N ASN A 285 0.70 -10.86 16.90
CA ASN A 285 1.62 -9.76 16.66
C ASN A 285 1.44 -9.12 15.27
N ASN A 286 0.64 -9.69 14.37
CA ASN A 286 0.40 -9.12 13.05
C ASN A 286 -0.62 -7.99 13.12
N MET A 287 -0.32 -6.91 12.43
CA MET A 287 -1.26 -5.79 12.28
C MET A 287 -2.35 -6.15 11.27
N LEU A 288 -3.48 -5.46 11.37
CA LEU A 288 -4.59 -5.62 10.44
C LEU A 288 -4.14 -5.46 8.98
N GLU A 289 -3.22 -4.52 8.73
CA GLU A 289 -2.68 -4.20 7.40
C GLU A 289 -1.77 -5.30 6.82
N GLU A 290 -1.39 -6.25 7.64
CA GLU A 290 -0.53 -7.37 7.26
C GLU A 290 -1.31 -8.66 7.01
N ASN A 291 -2.64 -8.66 7.19
CA ASN A 291 -3.45 -9.84 6.98
C ASN A 291 -3.88 -10.03 5.51
N CYS A 292 -4.37 -11.23 5.21
CA CYS A 292 -4.90 -11.58 3.89
C CYS A 292 -6.03 -10.63 3.44
N GLY A 293 -6.93 -10.28 4.35
CA GLY A 293 -8.06 -9.41 4.05
C GLY A 293 -7.65 -8.04 3.54
N TRP A 294 -6.58 -7.47 4.10
CA TRP A 294 -6.08 -6.17 3.68
C TRP A 294 -5.62 -6.16 2.22
N SER A 295 -4.91 -7.22 1.80
CA SER A 295 -4.48 -7.40 0.40
C SER A 295 -5.67 -7.58 -0.54
N LEU A 296 -6.76 -8.18 -0.05
CA LEU A 296 -8.03 -8.32 -0.77
C LEU A 296 -8.88 -7.04 -0.78
N GLY A 297 -8.45 -5.99 -0.08
CA GLY A 297 -9.17 -4.73 -0.03
C GLY A 297 -10.10 -4.56 1.18
N PHE A 298 -10.21 -5.56 2.06
CA PHE A 298 -11.01 -5.49 3.28
C PHE A 298 -10.28 -4.69 4.36
N ARG A 299 -11.01 -3.88 5.12
CA ARG A 299 -10.44 -2.97 6.13
C ARG A 299 -10.82 -3.32 7.56
N ASN A 300 -11.61 -4.39 7.72
CA ASN A 300 -11.96 -4.97 9.01
C ASN A 300 -11.58 -6.45 9.06
N ASN A 301 -11.41 -7.00 10.25
CA ASN A 301 -11.12 -8.43 10.41
C ASN A 301 -12.34 -9.29 10.14
N ILE A 302 -13.54 -8.81 10.44
CA ILE A 302 -14.77 -9.61 10.42
C ILE A 302 -15.83 -8.93 9.57
N TYR A 303 -16.42 -9.71 8.67
CA TYR A 303 -17.57 -9.33 7.85
C TYR A 303 -18.65 -10.39 7.97
N SER A 304 -19.88 -9.96 8.14
CA SER A 304 -21.00 -10.89 8.23
C SER A 304 -22.04 -10.59 7.15
N LEU A 305 -22.48 -11.64 6.48
CA LEU A 305 -23.69 -11.59 5.69
C LEU A 305 -24.85 -11.98 6.60
N ASN A 306 -25.69 -11.01 6.98
CA ASN A 306 -26.82 -11.23 7.83
C ASN A 306 -28.15 -10.97 7.08
N ARG A 307 -29.16 -11.79 7.35
CA ARG A 307 -30.51 -11.67 6.77
C ARG A 307 -31.15 -10.30 6.99
N LYS A 308 -30.95 -9.66 8.15
CA LYS A 308 -31.51 -8.33 8.46
C LYS A 308 -30.92 -7.23 7.59
N SER A 309 -29.63 -7.21 7.34
CA SER A 309 -28.99 -6.20 6.49
C SER A 309 -29.46 -6.28 5.02
N ILE A 310 -29.97 -7.43 4.60
CA ILE A 310 -30.49 -7.65 3.24
C ILE A 310 -31.88 -7.03 3.07
N PHE A 311 -32.69 -6.96 4.12
CA PHE A 311 -34.07 -6.51 4.07
C PHE A 311 -34.25 -5.05 4.49
N GLU A 312 -33.36 -4.46 5.26
CA GLU A 312 -33.48 -3.11 5.79
C GLU A 312 -32.95 -2.02 4.84
N ASP A 313 -32.11 -2.35 3.87
CA ASP A 313 -31.65 -1.38 2.88
C ASP A 313 -32.72 -1.12 1.81
N ASN A 314 -33.43 -0.04 2.01
CA ASN A 314 -34.35 0.58 1.05
C ASN A 314 -33.61 1.18 -0.16
N PHE A 315 -32.77 0.41 -0.82
CA PHE A 315 -32.16 0.80 -2.09
C PHE A 315 -33.21 0.70 -3.22
N HIS A 316 -34.11 1.67 -3.25
CA HIS A 316 -34.99 1.89 -4.38
C HIS A 316 -34.16 2.46 -5.55
N ASN A 317 -34.15 1.76 -6.68
CA ASN A 317 -33.77 2.21 -8.01
C ASN A 317 -32.33 2.09 -8.54
N THR A 318 -31.50 1.17 -8.07
CA THR A 318 -30.22 0.91 -8.76
C THR A 318 -30.16 -0.52 -9.35
N PRO A 319 -29.38 -0.76 -10.46
CA PRO A 319 -29.14 -2.10 -11.01
C PRO A 319 -28.56 -3.09 -10.00
N MET A 320 -27.99 -2.61 -8.91
CA MET A 320 -27.48 -3.37 -7.76
C MET A 320 -28.56 -4.13 -6.97
N LYS A 321 -29.84 -3.92 -7.22
CA LYS A 321 -30.94 -4.73 -6.66
C LYS A 321 -30.78 -6.25 -6.88
N LYS A 322 -29.90 -6.65 -7.78
CA LYS A 322 -29.71 -8.06 -8.15
C LYS A 322 -28.65 -8.78 -7.33
N LEU A 323 -27.80 -8.08 -6.56
CA LEU A 323 -26.67 -8.62 -5.79
C LEU A 323 -26.95 -8.60 -4.28
N ARG A 324 -28.15 -8.95 -3.85
CA ARG A 324 -28.44 -9.13 -2.43
C ARG A 324 -27.73 -10.38 -1.93
N GLY A 325 -27.03 -10.27 -0.80
CA GLY A 325 -26.29 -11.36 -0.20
C GLY A 325 -24.80 -11.42 -0.57
N PHE A 326 -24.13 -10.27 -0.63
CA PHE A 326 -22.70 -10.17 -0.86
C PHE A 326 -22.01 -9.32 0.20
N VAL A 327 -20.73 -9.59 0.38
CA VAL A 327 -19.79 -8.76 1.12
C VAL A 327 -18.79 -8.20 0.12
N GLU A 328 -18.66 -6.88 0.08
CA GLU A 328 -17.75 -6.16 -0.81
C GLU A 328 -16.65 -5.47 0.01
N SER A 329 -15.42 -5.53 -0.48
CA SER A 329 -14.30 -4.84 0.15
C SER A 329 -14.38 -3.32 0.01
N GLU A 330 -13.81 -2.58 0.95
CA GLU A 330 -13.74 -1.12 0.92
C GLU A 330 -12.72 -0.63 -0.12
N GLY A 331 -11.57 -1.30 -0.18
CA GLY A 331 -10.48 -1.00 -1.11
C GLY A 331 -10.41 -1.96 -2.29
N ALA A 332 -9.55 -1.66 -3.25
CA ALA A 332 -9.29 -2.52 -4.40
C ALA A 332 -8.25 -3.60 -4.06
N TYR A 333 -8.37 -4.75 -4.72
CA TYR A 333 -7.42 -5.86 -4.67
C TYR A 333 -6.01 -5.42 -5.06
N GLY A 334 -5.01 -5.89 -4.34
CA GLY A 334 -3.61 -5.72 -4.67
C GLY A 334 -3.03 -4.32 -4.41
N THR A 335 -3.87 -3.29 -4.23
CA THR A 335 -3.39 -1.90 -4.07
C THR A 335 -2.65 -1.64 -2.77
N SER A 336 -2.85 -2.50 -1.78
CA SER A 336 -2.22 -2.41 -0.45
C SER A 336 -0.96 -3.29 -0.31
N MET A 337 -0.60 -4.04 -1.35
CA MET A 337 0.59 -4.89 -1.38
C MET A 337 1.88 -4.05 -1.34
N ASN A 338 3.02 -4.70 -1.30
CA ASN A 338 4.30 -4.00 -1.24
C ASN A 338 4.55 -3.19 -2.51
N ASN A 339 4.51 -1.86 -2.39
CA ASN A 339 4.76 -0.93 -3.50
C ASN A 339 6.20 -0.45 -3.53
N TYR A 340 6.95 -0.66 -2.45
CA TYR A 340 8.34 -0.29 -2.30
C TYR A 340 9.00 -1.10 -1.18
N PHE A 341 10.30 -1.10 -1.19
CA PHE A 341 11.12 -1.61 -0.10
C PHE A 341 12.25 -0.63 0.24
N PHE A 342 12.92 -0.89 1.36
CA PHE A 342 14.10 -0.16 1.78
C PHE A 342 15.36 -1.02 1.57
N LEU A 343 16.37 -0.43 0.96
CA LEU A 343 17.73 -0.96 0.99
C LEU A 343 18.46 -0.32 2.17
N SER A 344 18.80 -1.14 3.13
CA SER A 344 19.63 -0.76 4.28
C SER A 344 21.06 -1.18 4.03
N VAL A 345 21.98 -0.24 4.17
CA VAL A 345 23.42 -0.47 4.11
C VAL A 345 24.03 0.16 5.35
N ASP A 346 24.35 -0.64 6.36
CA ASP A 346 25.01 -0.17 7.58
C ASP A 346 26.53 -0.33 7.43
N ASP A 347 27.22 0.77 7.36
CA ASP A 347 28.68 0.88 7.32
C ASP A 347 29.30 1.04 8.71
N PHE A 348 28.48 0.88 9.77
CA PHE A 348 28.82 1.02 11.18
C PHE A 348 29.30 2.40 11.61
N ASN A 349 29.24 3.40 10.72
CA ASN A 349 29.45 4.80 11.06
C ASN A 349 28.13 5.46 11.44
N LYS A 350 28.16 6.39 12.39
CA LYS A 350 26.96 7.09 12.90
C LYS A 350 27.01 8.60 12.64
N ASN A 351 27.99 9.09 11.90
CA ASN A 351 28.24 10.52 11.69
C ASN A 351 27.75 11.03 10.32
N PHE A 352 26.63 10.51 9.83
CA PHE A 352 26.04 10.98 8.58
C PHE A 352 25.07 12.15 8.77
N LYS A 353 24.99 13.03 7.78
CA LYS A 353 24.20 14.26 7.78
C LYS A 353 22.72 14.02 7.46
N ASN A 354 22.43 13.00 6.70
CA ASN A 354 21.11 12.70 6.18
C ASN A 354 20.75 11.24 6.41
N SER A 355 19.48 11.00 6.67
CA SER A 355 18.93 9.65 6.82
C SER A 355 17.53 9.58 6.25
N ILE A 356 17.14 8.42 5.78
CA ILE A 356 15.75 8.13 5.45
C ILE A 356 15.08 7.68 6.75
N ILE A 357 14.06 8.41 7.16
CA ILE A 357 13.23 8.07 8.31
C ILE A 357 11.96 7.42 7.78
N ALA A 358 11.73 6.18 8.15
CA ALA A 358 10.46 5.51 7.94
C ALA A 358 9.68 5.49 9.26
N ASP A 359 8.65 6.31 9.36
CA ASP A 359 7.77 6.34 10.52
C ASP A 359 6.70 5.27 10.39
N LYS A 360 6.53 4.47 11.42
CA LYS A 360 5.50 3.44 11.53
C LYS A 360 4.92 3.44 12.94
N ASN A 361 3.68 3.90 13.10
CA ASN A 361 2.93 3.81 14.36
C ASN A 361 3.75 4.26 15.59
N ASN A 362 4.32 5.45 15.56
CA ASN A 362 5.18 6.03 16.59
C ASN A 362 6.53 5.30 16.81
N SER A 363 6.95 4.48 15.85
CA SER A 363 8.27 3.86 15.83
C SER A 363 9.04 4.25 14.57
N ILE A 364 10.34 4.43 14.70
CA ILE A 364 11.24 4.73 13.57
C ILE A 364 11.87 3.43 13.12
N LEU A 365 11.63 3.07 11.85
CA LEU A 365 12.31 1.97 11.21
C LEU A 365 13.68 2.45 10.71
N GLY A 366 14.73 1.92 11.30
CA GLY A 366 16.11 1.98 10.83
C GLY A 366 16.71 3.37 10.56
N SER A 367 17.93 3.56 10.97
CA SER A 367 18.73 4.76 10.64
C SER A 367 19.72 4.52 9.50
N THR A 368 19.75 3.30 8.95
CA THR A 368 20.78 2.84 8.00
C THR A 368 20.27 2.69 6.57
N PHE A 369 19.01 3.13 6.31
CA PHE A 369 18.46 3.10 4.97
C PHE A 369 19.21 4.06 4.05
N ILE A 370 19.72 3.52 2.93
CA ILE A 370 20.35 4.32 1.88
C ILE A 370 19.37 4.67 0.78
N ALA A 371 18.40 3.80 0.52
CA ALA A 371 17.40 4.01 -0.52
C ALA A 371 16.02 3.48 -0.14
N ARG A 372 14.99 4.19 -0.59
CA ARG A 372 13.62 3.70 -0.74
C ARG A 372 13.38 3.42 -2.21
N VAL A 373 13.15 2.16 -2.55
CA VAL A 373 13.08 1.69 -3.93
C VAL A 373 11.64 1.31 -4.28
N PRO A 374 10.98 2.01 -5.22
CA PRO A 374 9.66 1.64 -5.70
C PRO A 374 9.71 0.32 -6.48
N ILE A 375 8.72 -0.54 -6.31
CA ILE A 375 8.59 -1.77 -7.08
C ILE A 375 7.98 -1.41 -8.43
N SER A 376 8.79 -1.41 -9.48
CA SER A 376 8.43 -1.02 -10.84
C SER A 376 8.27 -2.20 -11.80
N ALA A 377 8.77 -3.38 -11.43
CA ALA A 377 8.72 -4.57 -12.27
C ALA A 377 7.55 -5.47 -11.87
N ALA A 378 6.93 -6.12 -12.85
CA ALA A 378 5.98 -7.20 -12.60
C ALA A 378 6.63 -8.39 -11.89
N SER A 379 5.82 -9.24 -11.24
CA SER A 379 6.30 -10.48 -10.60
C SER A 379 7.11 -11.33 -11.58
N ASN A 380 8.14 -12.00 -11.06
CA ASN A 380 9.08 -12.83 -11.80
C ASN A 380 9.91 -12.08 -12.87
N LYS A 381 10.07 -10.77 -12.73
CA LYS A 381 10.95 -9.94 -13.57
C LYS A 381 12.04 -9.30 -12.74
N ILE A 382 13.18 -9.05 -13.38
CA ILE A 382 14.26 -8.28 -12.75
C ILE A 382 13.88 -6.82 -12.79
N MET A 383 13.98 -6.18 -11.64
CA MET A 383 13.83 -4.75 -11.47
C MET A 383 15.21 -4.11 -11.49
N ASN A 384 15.35 -3.06 -12.30
CA ASN A 384 16.56 -2.28 -12.40
C ASN A 384 16.28 -0.85 -11.92
N ASP A 385 17.05 -0.38 -10.95
CA ASP A 385 17.05 0.99 -10.49
C ASP A 385 18.40 1.60 -10.84
N ASN A 386 18.40 2.67 -11.63
CA ASN A 386 19.59 3.34 -12.15
C ASN A 386 20.13 4.47 -11.27
N GLY A 387 19.61 4.61 -10.06
CA GLY A 387 20.10 5.62 -9.11
C GLY A 387 19.86 7.07 -9.52
N SER A 388 18.99 7.35 -10.50
CA SER A 388 18.76 8.71 -11.04
C SER A 388 18.22 9.72 -10.02
N ASP A 389 17.55 9.26 -8.97
CA ASP A 389 17.01 10.09 -7.89
C ASP A 389 18.05 10.30 -6.78
N GLY A 390 19.11 11.03 -7.09
CA GLY A 390 20.31 11.15 -6.24
C GLY A 390 20.08 11.67 -4.82
N ILE A 391 19.05 12.46 -4.57
CA ILE A 391 18.80 13.09 -3.26
C ILE A 391 18.45 12.05 -2.18
N PHE A 392 17.70 11.02 -2.52
CA PHE A 392 17.22 10.00 -1.57
C PHE A 392 18.08 8.73 -1.52
N LYS A 393 19.17 8.68 -2.26
CA LYS A 393 20.04 7.51 -2.40
C LYS A 393 21.49 7.80 -2.04
N THR A 394 21.73 8.95 -1.41
CA THR A 394 23.06 9.41 -1.03
C THR A 394 23.15 9.57 0.47
N ARG A 395 24.19 9.05 1.07
CA ARG A 395 24.60 9.26 2.47
C ARG A 395 25.82 10.18 2.48
N GLU A 396 25.70 11.32 3.12
CA GLU A 396 26.81 12.25 3.35
C GLU A 396 27.29 12.16 4.80
N TYR A 397 28.58 12.21 5.01
CA TYR A 397 29.18 12.18 6.33
C TYR A 397 29.59 13.57 6.79
N PHE A 398 29.57 13.82 8.10
CA PHE A 398 30.03 15.08 8.67
C PHE A 398 31.58 15.27 8.54
N GLY A 399 32.29 14.17 8.39
CA GLY A 399 33.75 14.14 8.17
C GLY A 399 34.14 12.82 7.51
N PRO A 400 35.40 12.69 7.07
CA PRO A 400 35.88 11.50 6.41
C PRO A 400 35.74 10.27 7.29
N VAL A 401 35.20 9.18 6.74
CA VAL A 401 35.01 7.89 7.41
C VAL A 401 35.82 6.80 6.73
N LYS A 402 36.07 5.72 7.46
CA LYS A 402 36.61 4.48 6.94
C LYS A 402 35.50 3.46 6.78
N ILE A 403 35.40 2.81 5.63
CA ILE A 403 34.46 1.72 5.34
C ILE A 403 35.29 0.42 5.20
N GLU A 404 35.01 -0.55 6.05
CA GLU A 404 35.66 -1.87 6.04
C GLU A 404 34.69 -2.99 5.72
N ARG A 405 33.44 -2.84 6.19
CA ARG A 405 32.37 -3.83 6.04
C ARG A 405 31.03 -3.13 5.95
N LEU A 406 30.09 -3.79 5.31
CA LEU A 406 28.74 -3.31 5.09
C LEU A 406 27.76 -4.40 5.53
N LYS A 407 26.82 -4.08 6.40
CA LYS A 407 25.67 -4.93 6.66
C LYS A 407 24.56 -4.51 5.70
N VAL A 408 24.17 -5.44 4.83
CA VAL A 408 23.17 -5.22 3.78
C VAL A 408 21.88 -5.90 4.17
N GLN A 409 20.77 -5.15 4.12
CA GLN A 409 19.44 -5.70 4.38
C GLN A 409 18.42 -5.13 3.39
N ILE A 410 17.49 -5.98 2.96
CA ILE A 410 16.30 -5.55 2.21
C ILE A 410 15.08 -5.77 3.08
N ILE A 411 14.36 -4.68 3.33
CA ILE A 411 13.27 -4.63 4.31
C ILE A 411 12.03 -4.04 3.64
N ASP A 412 10.88 -4.66 3.85
CA ASP A 412 9.61 -4.17 3.35
C ASP A 412 9.12 -2.92 4.12
N LYS A 413 7.99 -2.36 3.70
CA LYS A 413 7.37 -1.19 4.35
C LYS A 413 6.94 -1.46 5.80
N HIS A 414 6.79 -2.72 6.20
CA HIS A 414 6.41 -3.12 7.55
C HIS A 414 7.62 -3.36 8.46
N GLY A 415 8.84 -3.25 7.93
CA GLY A 415 10.08 -3.49 8.69
C GLY A 415 10.48 -4.96 8.73
N LYS A 416 9.82 -5.81 7.95
CA LYS A 416 10.16 -7.23 7.82
C LYS A 416 11.15 -7.43 6.69
N LYS A 417 12.07 -8.39 6.89
CA LYS A 417 13.00 -8.79 5.85
C LYS A 417 12.24 -9.41 4.66
N ILE A 418 12.63 -9.07 3.45
CA ILE A 418 12.09 -9.68 2.23
C ILE A 418 12.77 -11.02 2.01
N ASP A 419 12.02 -12.04 1.59
CA ASP A 419 12.55 -13.31 1.14
C ASP A 419 12.61 -13.33 -0.40
N LEU A 420 13.79 -13.50 -0.97
CA LEU A 420 14.00 -13.62 -2.41
C LEU A 420 13.91 -15.07 -2.91
N ASN A 421 13.29 -15.97 -2.14
CA ASN A 421 13.12 -17.37 -2.54
C ASN A 421 14.46 -18.00 -2.98
N LYS A 422 15.52 -17.77 -2.20
CA LYS A 422 16.91 -18.23 -2.45
C LYS A 422 17.55 -17.68 -3.72
N ASN A 423 17.05 -16.59 -4.27
CA ASN A 423 17.72 -15.90 -5.35
C ASN A 423 18.58 -14.75 -4.84
N ASP A 424 19.46 -14.28 -5.69
CA ASP A 424 20.43 -13.25 -5.39
C ASP A 424 20.07 -11.93 -6.07
N PHE A 425 20.71 -10.86 -5.61
CA PHE A 425 20.60 -9.52 -6.16
C PHE A 425 21.97 -8.82 -6.14
N SER A 426 22.11 -7.81 -6.95
CA SER A 426 23.31 -7.00 -7.01
C SER A 426 23.01 -5.51 -6.93
N PHE A 427 23.98 -4.75 -6.44
CA PHE A 427 23.89 -3.30 -6.41
C PHE A 427 25.26 -2.67 -6.43
N THR A 428 25.32 -1.41 -6.86
CA THR A 428 26.55 -0.66 -6.98
C THR A 428 26.51 0.56 -6.08
N LEU A 429 27.56 0.74 -5.29
CA LEU A 429 27.78 1.92 -4.46
C LEU A 429 28.91 2.78 -5.06
N GLU A 430 28.67 4.06 -5.12
CA GLU A 430 29.67 5.07 -5.46
C GLU A 430 30.11 5.78 -4.19
N CYS A 431 31.40 5.71 -3.88
CA CYS A 431 32.01 6.33 -2.72
C CYS A 431 32.92 7.47 -3.17
N ILE A 432 32.72 8.65 -2.60
CA ILE A 432 33.56 9.83 -2.83
C ILE A 432 34.55 9.94 -1.68
N GLN A 433 35.82 9.93 -2.01
CA GLN A 433 36.96 10.05 -1.09
C GLN A 433 37.66 11.39 -1.27
N ILE A 434 38.24 11.89 -0.19
CA ILE A 434 39.12 13.08 -0.22
C ILE A 434 40.52 12.71 0.20
N TYR A 435 41.51 13.30 -0.50
CA TYR A 435 42.94 13.16 -0.24
C TYR A 435 43.54 14.48 0.12
#